data_d00576dc2bb1562a6d1df1d0bc911b15
#
_entry.id   d00576dc2bb1562a6d1df1d0bc911b15
#
_cell.length_a   1.000
_cell.length_b   1.000
_cell.length_c   1.000
_cell.angle_alpha   90.00
_cell.angle_beta   90.00
_cell.angle_gamma   90.00
#
_symmetry.space_group_name_H-M   'P 1'
#
loop_
_entity.id
_entity.type
_entity.pdbx_description
1 polymer ?
#
loop_
_entity_poly.entity_id
_entity_poly.type
_entity_poly.pdbx_seq_one_letter_code
_entity_poly.pdbx_strand_id
1 'polypeptide(L)'
;MILMGAVAAALTLALVGCKKEAAGIDLELNKESIDLKIGETFNLKVTNLHGDKIRWVSEDDEVATVDKNGVVTGIGHGRTIIAAWSNDGGNVAKCKVCVPLKINSLDAPVNYFPVWMGADNPIEYPFATKPEFSFAYDLVWEGVDAVFSGDPSGDFDVVISERAYIKPLKPGLKYIKITPKDSDKDLSVRRTIRTHKHRFNLYPTYSDSVFEGDGLEDGAVIDVSKLDKTTHKYPFLLLRSCSFDWNEADMNKITVDDNDIAKVGGRFDKQDVLVLIDPGTKKGETTLTIANDQVGIRGIVENTYVRKFILRVP
;
A
#
# COMPACT_ATOMS: atom_id res chain seq x y z
N MET A 1 27.47 64.78 46.08
CA MET A 1 28.52 63.99 46.74
C MET A 1 28.76 62.72 45.96
N ILE A 2 29.90 62.62 45.36
CA ILE A 2 30.59 61.53 44.66
C ILE A 2 29.93 60.99 43.37
N LEU A 3 30.41 61.57 42.24
CA LEU A 3 30.44 61.00 40.90
C LEU A 3 31.39 59.80 40.88
N MET A 4 30.95 58.70 40.27
CA MET A 4 31.88 57.69 39.72
C MET A 4 31.51 57.44 38.28
N GLY A 5 32.40 57.84 37.38
CA GLY A 5 32.31 57.63 35.97
C GLY A 5 32.64 56.19 35.61
N ALA A 6 31.87 55.59 34.69
CA ALA A 6 32.17 54.31 34.04
C ALA A 6 32.74 54.61 32.66
N VAL A 7 34.00 54.25 32.47
CA VAL A 7 34.68 54.21 31.16
C VAL A 7 34.13 53.07 30.30
N ALA A 8 33.54 53.43 29.21
CA ALA A 8 33.15 52.46 28.19
C ALA A 8 34.36 52.10 27.33
N ALA A 9 34.91 50.90 27.51
CA ALA A 9 35.90 50.34 26.62
C ALA A 9 35.17 49.68 25.41
N ALA A 10 35.25 50.31 24.25
CA ALA A 10 34.80 49.73 22.99
C ALA A 10 35.74 48.62 22.58
N LEU A 11 35.27 47.38 22.70
CA LEU A 11 35.96 46.21 22.20
C LEU A 11 35.55 46.01 20.72
N THR A 12 36.41 46.44 19.80
CA THR A 12 36.25 46.16 18.37
C THR A 12 36.54 44.67 18.13
N LEU A 13 35.47 43.85 18.02
CA LEU A 13 35.57 42.48 17.53
C LEU A 13 35.84 42.53 16.02
N ALA A 14 37.07 42.19 15.64
CA ALA A 14 37.40 41.91 14.26
C ALA A 14 36.58 40.68 13.81
N LEU A 15 35.63 40.90 12.91
CA LEU A 15 34.94 39.84 12.18
C LEU A 15 35.98 39.15 11.32
N VAL A 16 36.49 38.02 11.81
CA VAL A 16 37.18 37.03 10.99
C VAL A 16 36.18 36.54 9.95
N GLY A 17 36.47 36.84 8.69
CA GLY A 17 35.61 36.51 7.57
C GLY A 17 35.23 35.01 7.60
N CYS A 18 33.94 34.73 7.62
CA CYS A 18 33.44 33.44 7.23
C CYS A 18 34.00 33.13 5.85
N LYS A 19 34.86 32.13 5.78
CA LYS A 19 35.08 31.43 4.51
C LYS A 19 33.71 31.06 3.97
N LYS A 20 33.35 31.58 2.78
CA LYS A 20 32.28 31.07 1.99
C LYS A 20 32.55 29.56 1.89
N GLU A 21 31.73 28.74 2.55
CA GLU A 21 31.66 27.35 2.20
C GLU A 21 31.31 27.33 0.71
N ALA A 22 32.22 26.81 -0.10
CA ALA A 22 31.95 26.52 -1.48
C ALA A 22 30.74 25.60 -1.45
N ALA A 23 29.64 25.99 -2.08
CA ALA A 23 28.50 25.12 -2.28
C ALA A 23 29.04 23.83 -2.92
N GLY A 24 29.09 22.76 -2.13
CA GLY A 24 29.58 21.48 -2.60
C GLY A 24 28.73 21.08 -3.81
N ILE A 25 29.36 20.77 -4.92
CA ILE A 25 28.66 20.24 -6.08
C ILE A 25 28.27 18.83 -5.70
N ASP A 26 26.97 18.55 -5.54
CA ASP A 26 26.49 17.19 -5.29
C ASP A 26 26.95 16.27 -6.42
N LEU A 27 27.64 15.18 -6.06
CA LEU A 27 28.08 14.20 -7.04
C LEU A 27 26.85 13.51 -7.65
N GLU A 28 26.86 13.31 -8.96
CA GLU A 28 25.83 12.60 -9.70
C GLU A 28 26.39 11.31 -10.33
N LEU A 29 25.64 10.22 -10.23
CA LEU A 29 25.98 8.96 -10.86
C LEU A 29 25.17 8.75 -12.15
N ASN A 30 25.77 8.01 -13.10
CA ASN A 30 25.06 7.58 -14.32
C ASN A 30 23.88 6.64 -14.04
N LYS A 31 23.80 6.05 -12.83
CA LYS A 31 22.67 5.24 -12.32
C LYS A 31 22.52 5.40 -10.82
N GLU A 32 21.28 5.54 -10.36
CA GLU A 32 20.91 5.58 -8.94
C GLU A 32 20.59 4.18 -8.39
N SER A 33 20.26 3.24 -9.28
CA SER A 33 20.03 1.84 -8.93
C SER A 33 20.39 0.91 -10.10
N ILE A 34 20.93 -0.28 -9.78
CA ILE A 34 21.24 -1.35 -10.72
C ILE A 34 20.87 -2.71 -10.14
N ASP A 35 20.42 -3.61 -11.02
CA ASP A 35 20.28 -5.03 -10.73
C ASP A 35 21.42 -5.77 -11.45
N LEU A 36 22.14 -6.64 -10.74
CA LEU A 36 23.25 -7.44 -11.29
C LEU A 36 23.07 -8.91 -10.91
N LYS A 37 23.23 -9.81 -11.86
CA LYS A 37 23.38 -11.22 -11.53
C LYS A 37 24.72 -11.50 -10.90
N ILE A 38 24.84 -12.61 -10.19
CA ILE A 38 26.13 -13.05 -9.64
C ILE A 38 27.14 -13.18 -10.78
N GLY A 39 28.31 -12.51 -10.64
CA GLY A 39 29.36 -12.43 -11.63
C GLY A 39 29.16 -11.38 -12.73
N GLU A 40 28.00 -10.75 -12.83
CA GLU A 40 27.75 -9.66 -13.75
C GLU A 40 28.41 -8.37 -13.26
N THR A 41 28.82 -7.51 -14.19
CA THR A 41 29.52 -6.26 -13.89
C THR A 41 28.78 -5.07 -14.50
N PHE A 42 28.85 -3.92 -13.83
CA PHE A 42 28.36 -2.62 -14.32
C PHE A 42 29.36 -1.51 -13.99
N ASN A 43 29.62 -0.63 -14.95
CA ASN A 43 30.52 0.50 -14.75
C ASN A 43 29.73 1.74 -14.30
N LEU A 44 29.77 2.02 -12.98
CA LEU A 44 29.29 3.26 -12.42
C LEU A 44 30.26 4.39 -12.74
N LYS A 45 29.71 5.56 -13.05
CA LYS A 45 30.49 6.77 -13.37
C LYS A 45 29.90 7.96 -12.66
N VAL A 46 30.74 8.83 -12.14
CA VAL A 46 30.34 10.18 -11.75
C VAL A 46 30.22 11.03 -13.02
N THR A 47 29.04 11.62 -13.24
CA THR A 47 28.72 12.33 -14.49
C THR A 47 29.13 13.81 -14.46
N ASN A 48 29.25 14.41 -13.29
CA ASN A 48 29.54 15.83 -13.05
C ASN A 48 30.90 16.05 -12.36
N LEU A 49 31.87 15.20 -12.66
CA LEU A 49 33.21 15.27 -12.04
C LEU A 49 34.01 16.45 -12.58
N HIS A 50 34.46 17.34 -11.72
CA HIS A 50 35.27 18.52 -12.04
C HIS A 50 36.76 18.34 -11.68
N GLY A 51 37.33 17.16 -11.98
CA GLY A 51 38.75 16.89 -11.76
C GLY A 51 39.09 16.24 -10.41
N ASP A 52 38.11 15.97 -9.57
CA ASP A 52 38.34 15.30 -8.29
C ASP A 52 38.56 13.80 -8.46
N LYS A 53 39.36 13.25 -7.55
CA LYS A 53 39.51 11.80 -7.46
C LYS A 53 38.35 11.23 -6.68
N ILE A 54 37.77 10.14 -7.18
CA ILE A 54 36.66 9.44 -6.53
C ILE A 54 37.20 8.22 -5.80
N ARG A 55 36.75 8.05 -4.57
CA ARG A 55 36.90 6.83 -3.79
C ARG A 55 35.58 6.05 -3.80
N TRP A 56 35.62 4.86 -4.35
CA TRP A 56 34.49 3.94 -4.39
C TRP A 56 34.48 3.04 -3.15
N VAL A 57 33.30 2.79 -2.57
CA VAL A 57 33.11 1.93 -1.40
C VAL A 57 31.80 1.16 -1.55
N SER A 58 31.83 -0.13 -1.30
CA SER A 58 30.62 -0.93 -1.06
C SER A 58 30.28 -0.90 0.44
N GLU A 59 29.01 -0.83 0.78
CA GLU A 59 28.54 -0.98 2.17
C GLU A 59 28.49 -2.48 2.58
N ASP A 60 28.45 -3.41 1.59
CA ASP A 60 28.48 -4.87 1.81
C ASP A 60 29.14 -5.58 0.61
N ASP A 61 30.37 -5.96 0.78
CA ASP A 61 31.18 -6.64 -0.24
C ASP A 61 30.77 -8.11 -0.48
N GLU A 62 29.96 -8.71 0.41
CA GLU A 62 29.41 -10.06 0.21
C GLU A 62 28.26 -10.04 -0.80
N VAL A 63 27.60 -8.90 -0.97
CA VAL A 63 26.54 -8.68 -1.97
C VAL A 63 27.10 -8.18 -3.29
N ALA A 64 27.89 -7.11 -3.26
CA ALA A 64 28.56 -6.57 -4.45
C ALA A 64 29.85 -5.85 -4.08
N THR A 65 30.87 -6.00 -4.90
CA THR A 65 32.14 -5.28 -4.78
C THR A 65 32.23 -4.15 -5.80
N VAL A 66 33.12 -3.18 -5.55
CA VAL A 66 33.43 -2.12 -6.51
C VAL A 66 34.95 -1.92 -6.58
N ASP A 67 35.49 -1.79 -7.78
CA ASP A 67 36.89 -1.48 -7.99
C ASP A 67 37.21 0.03 -7.99
N LYS A 68 38.48 0.40 -8.06
CA LYS A 68 38.93 1.79 -8.11
C LYS A 68 38.42 2.60 -9.32
N ASN A 69 37.96 1.91 -10.36
CA ASN A 69 37.46 2.52 -11.60
C ASN A 69 35.94 2.64 -11.61
N GLY A 70 35.24 2.20 -10.52
CA GLY A 70 33.79 2.21 -10.43
C GLY A 70 33.12 0.99 -11.07
N VAL A 71 33.89 -0.09 -11.38
CA VAL A 71 33.30 -1.33 -11.87
C VAL A 71 32.74 -2.11 -10.70
N VAL A 72 31.41 -2.22 -10.67
CA VAL A 72 30.63 -2.97 -9.67
C VAL A 72 30.48 -4.40 -10.15
N THR A 73 30.70 -5.39 -9.27
CA THR A 73 30.48 -6.81 -9.54
C THR A 73 29.52 -7.41 -8.55
N GLY A 74 28.47 -8.11 -9.02
CA GLY A 74 27.56 -8.88 -8.17
C GLY A 74 28.24 -10.12 -7.61
N ILE A 75 28.21 -10.30 -6.29
CA ILE A 75 28.90 -11.39 -5.58
C ILE A 75 27.92 -12.40 -4.99
N GLY A 76 26.93 -11.93 -4.23
CA GLY A 76 25.94 -12.76 -3.55
C GLY A 76 24.57 -12.12 -3.50
N HIS A 77 23.54 -12.95 -3.29
CA HIS A 77 22.16 -12.50 -3.19
C HIS A 77 21.98 -11.46 -2.07
N GLY A 78 21.31 -10.36 -2.39
CA GLY A 78 21.02 -9.31 -1.42
C GLY A 78 20.93 -7.92 -2.03
N ARG A 79 21.02 -6.93 -1.16
CA ARG A 79 21.03 -5.51 -1.51
C ARG A 79 22.16 -4.81 -0.78
N THR A 80 22.86 -3.93 -1.48
CA THR A 80 23.91 -3.07 -0.91
C THR A 80 23.86 -1.69 -1.54
N ILE A 81 24.71 -0.80 -1.05
CA ILE A 81 24.91 0.54 -1.60
C ILE A 81 26.37 0.66 -2.02
N ILE A 82 26.58 1.10 -3.25
CA ILE A 82 27.88 1.56 -3.71
C ILE A 82 27.94 3.08 -3.58
N ALA A 83 28.90 3.57 -2.83
CA ALA A 83 29.10 4.99 -2.58
C ALA A 83 30.34 5.52 -3.33
N ALA A 84 30.17 6.65 -4.02
CA ALA A 84 31.24 7.43 -4.64
C ALA A 84 31.51 8.66 -3.76
N TRP A 85 32.70 8.73 -3.15
CA TRP A 85 33.12 9.83 -2.30
C TRP A 85 34.10 10.74 -3.05
N SER A 86 33.91 12.05 -2.96
CA SER A 86 34.96 13.00 -3.33
C SER A 86 36.18 12.86 -2.42
N ASN A 87 37.34 13.13 -2.94
CA ASN A 87 38.62 12.91 -2.20
C ASN A 87 38.76 13.84 -0.97
N ASP A 88 38.07 14.98 -0.97
CA ASP A 88 37.98 15.89 0.16
C ASP A 88 36.95 15.42 1.24
N GLY A 89 36.19 14.35 0.94
CA GLY A 89 35.17 13.79 1.83
C GLY A 89 33.91 14.64 1.98
N GLY A 90 33.78 15.75 1.24
CA GLY A 90 32.66 16.67 1.36
C GLY A 90 31.38 16.20 0.64
N ASN A 91 31.52 15.40 -0.42
CA ASN A 91 30.41 14.99 -1.26
C ASN A 91 30.34 13.46 -1.42
N VAL A 92 29.14 12.92 -1.48
CA VAL A 92 28.88 11.50 -1.71
C VAL A 92 27.68 11.29 -2.64
N ALA A 93 27.84 10.42 -3.62
CA ALA A 93 26.73 9.89 -4.40
C ALA A 93 26.56 8.39 -4.14
N LYS A 94 25.34 7.91 -4.12
CA LYS A 94 24.99 6.54 -3.77
C LYS A 94 24.20 5.86 -4.88
N CYS A 95 24.59 4.62 -5.20
CA CYS A 95 23.86 3.73 -6.08
C CYS A 95 23.34 2.52 -5.29
N LYS A 96 22.07 2.23 -5.38
CA LYS A 96 21.47 1.01 -4.82
C LYS A 96 21.77 -0.16 -5.75
N VAL A 97 22.35 -1.22 -5.20
CA VAL A 97 22.64 -2.45 -5.94
C VAL A 97 21.79 -3.57 -5.40
N CYS A 98 21.10 -4.29 -6.29
CA CYS A 98 20.40 -5.52 -5.96
C CYS A 98 21.01 -6.66 -6.76
N VAL A 99 21.37 -7.72 -6.06
CA VAL A 99 21.78 -9.00 -6.66
C VAL A 99 20.62 -9.97 -6.42
N PRO A 100 19.72 -10.17 -7.40
CA PRO A 100 18.50 -10.95 -7.21
C PRO A 100 18.81 -12.44 -7.04
N LEU A 101 17.98 -13.11 -6.27
CA LEU A 101 17.98 -14.57 -6.19
C LEU A 101 17.50 -15.17 -7.50
N LYS A 102 18.17 -16.21 -7.98
CA LYS A 102 17.71 -16.96 -9.15
C LYS A 102 16.47 -17.77 -8.79
N ILE A 103 15.34 -17.44 -9.41
CA ILE A 103 14.03 -18.05 -9.15
C ILE A 103 13.76 -19.17 -10.15
N ASN A 104 13.38 -20.36 -9.65
CA ASN A 104 13.08 -21.53 -10.44
C ASN A 104 11.58 -21.81 -10.53
N SER A 105 10.79 -21.25 -9.61
CA SER A 105 9.33 -21.32 -9.57
C SER A 105 8.77 -20.10 -8.87
N LEU A 106 7.73 -19.52 -9.43
CA LEU A 106 6.97 -18.41 -8.86
C LEU A 106 5.51 -18.82 -8.78
N ASP A 107 4.92 -18.75 -7.61
CA ASP A 107 3.49 -18.92 -7.36
C ASP A 107 2.94 -17.67 -6.68
N ALA A 108 1.85 -17.18 -7.23
CA ALA A 108 1.03 -16.14 -6.65
C ALA A 108 -0.41 -16.70 -6.60
N PRO A 109 -0.77 -17.39 -5.51
CA PRO A 109 -1.93 -18.28 -5.46
C PRO A 109 -3.28 -17.57 -5.61
N VAL A 110 -3.31 -16.26 -5.38
CA VAL A 110 -4.55 -15.49 -5.42
C VAL A 110 -4.80 -14.97 -6.83
N ASN A 111 -5.74 -15.59 -7.57
CA ASN A 111 -6.15 -15.11 -8.88
C ASN A 111 -6.86 -13.75 -8.84
N TYR A 112 -7.53 -13.44 -7.75
CA TYR A 112 -8.25 -12.21 -7.48
C TYR A 112 -7.87 -11.72 -6.09
N PHE A 113 -7.29 -10.53 -6.00
CA PHE A 113 -6.83 -9.94 -4.75
C PHE A 113 -7.60 -8.65 -4.48
N PRO A 114 -8.54 -8.65 -3.52
CA PRO A 114 -9.31 -7.47 -3.18
C PRO A 114 -8.52 -6.55 -2.24
N VAL A 115 -8.54 -5.26 -2.54
CA VAL A 115 -8.03 -4.18 -1.68
C VAL A 115 -9.08 -3.08 -1.58
N TRP A 116 -8.96 -2.15 -0.62
CA TRP A 116 -9.94 -1.10 -0.44
C TRP A 116 -9.27 0.26 -0.15
N MET A 117 -9.91 1.35 -0.60
CA MET A 117 -9.35 2.71 -0.60
C MET A 117 -9.11 3.31 0.79
N GLY A 118 -9.78 2.82 1.83
CA GLY A 118 -9.66 3.31 3.20
C GLY A 118 -8.65 2.55 4.05
N ALA A 119 -7.80 1.71 3.46
CA ALA A 119 -6.74 1.02 4.19
C ALA A 119 -5.67 2.03 4.62
N ASP A 120 -5.46 2.19 5.93
CA ASP A 120 -4.42 3.09 6.47
C ASP A 120 -3.01 2.61 6.13
N ASN A 121 -2.83 1.30 5.93
CA ASN A 121 -1.58 0.67 5.53
C ASN A 121 -1.74 -0.08 4.22
N PRO A 122 -0.69 -0.13 3.37
CA PRO A 122 -0.68 -1.00 2.21
C PRO A 122 -0.90 -2.46 2.62
N ILE A 123 -1.66 -3.20 1.81
CA ILE A 123 -2.02 -4.60 2.08
C ILE A 123 -0.93 -5.51 1.51
N GLU A 124 -0.37 -6.39 2.35
CA GLU A 124 0.64 -7.35 1.92
C GLU A 124 0.07 -8.29 0.86
N TYR A 125 0.79 -8.41 -0.27
CA TYR A 125 0.44 -9.33 -1.34
C TYR A 125 1.22 -10.64 -1.19
N PRO A 126 0.56 -11.79 -1.03
CA PRO A 126 1.23 -13.06 -0.85
C PRO A 126 1.86 -13.56 -2.17
N PHE A 127 3.04 -14.10 -2.08
CA PHE A 127 3.69 -14.86 -3.15
C PHE A 127 4.59 -15.93 -2.56
N ALA A 128 4.92 -16.94 -3.35
CA ALA A 128 5.85 -17.99 -2.98
C ALA A 128 6.79 -18.29 -4.15
N THR A 129 8.03 -18.62 -3.83
CA THR A 129 9.04 -18.95 -4.83
C THR A 129 9.82 -20.21 -4.45
N LYS A 130 10.56 -20.73 -5.40
CA LYS A 130 11.65 -21.68 -5.12
C LYS A 130 12.93 -21.11 -5.73
N PRO A 131 14.01 -20.97 -4.96
CA PRO A 131 14.13 -21.27 -3.52
C PRO A 131 13.20 -20.39 -2.64
N GLU A 132 12.89 -20.87 -1.42
CA GLU A 132 11.91 -20.24 -0.52
C GLU A 132 12.36 -18.93 0.15
N PHE A 133 13.64 -18.61 0.07
CA PHE A 133 14.24 -17.43 0.74
C PHE A 133 14.34 -16.21 -0.18
N SER A 134 13.46 -16.10 -1.17
CA SER A 134 13.39 -14.89 -1.99
C SER A 134 12.62 -13.78 -1.30
N PHE A 135 12.94 -12.56 -1.70
CA PHE A 135 12.27 -11.36 -1.25
C PHE A 135 11.49 -10.71 -2.40
N ALA A 136 10.56 -9.83 -2.08
CA ALA A 136 9.80 -9.12 -3.11
C ALA A 136 10.68 -8.30 -4.05
N TYR A 137 11.85 -7.85 -3.62
CA TYR A 137 12.80 -7.13 -4.45
C TYR A 137 13.56 -8.03 -5.47
N ASP A 138 13.46 -9.35 -5.37
CA ASP A 138 13.96 -10.29 -6.39
C ASP A 138 13.04 -10.38 -7.61
N LEU A 139 11.88 -9.72 -7.53
CA LEU A 139 10.84 -9.72 -8.54
C LEU A 139 10.61 -8.30 -9.07
N VAL A 140 10.16 -8.21 -10.31
CA VAL A 140 9.63 -7.00 -10.93
C VAL A 140 8.12 -7.03 -10.79
N TRP A 141 7.52 -5.94 -10.34
CA TRP A 141 6.10 -5.78 -10.07
C TRP A 141 5.54 -4.66 -10.94
N GLU A 142 4.67 -4.99 -11.85
CA GLU A 142 4.13 -4.04 -12.83
C GLU A 142 2.60 -4.03 -12.77
N GLY A 143 2.00 -2.83 -12.61
CA GLY A 143 0.57 -2.65 -12.85
C GLY A 143 0.31 -2.64 -14.35
N VAL A 144 -0.58 -3.51 -14.83
CA VAL A 144 -0.97 -3.63 -16.24
C VAL A 144 -2.47 -3.40 -16.34
N ASP A 145 -2.90 -2.57 -17.29
CA ASP A 145 -4.31 -2.26 -17.46
C ASP A 145 -5.13 -3.52 -17.74
N ALA A 146 -6.22 -3.66 -16.99
CA ALA A 146 -7.20 -4.69 -17.20
C ALA A 146 -8.24 -4.20 -18.22
N VAL A 147 -8.34 -4.89 -19.35
CA VAL A 147 -9.39 -4.61 -20.34
C VAL A 147 -10.55 -5.55 -20.06
N PHE A 148 -11.46 -5.15 -19.17
CA PHE A 148 -12.76 -5.78 -19.01
C PHE A 148 -13.86 -4.80 -19.43
N SER A 149 -14.79 -5.27 -20.22
CA SER A 149 -15.96 -4.49 -20.59
C SER A 149 -16.83 -4.26 -19.33
N GLY A 150 -17.03 -2.99 -18.97
CA GLY A 150 -17.94 -2.59 -17.92
C GLY A 150 -17.31 -2.18 -16.57
N ASP A 151 -16.07 -2.54 -16.28
CA ASP A 151 -15.38 -2.10 -15.06
C ASP A 151 -14.46 -0.91 -15.33
N PRO A 152 -14.50 0.13 -14.47
CA PRO A 152 -13.57 1.24 -14.59
C PRO A 152 -12.13 0.75 -14.33
N SER A 153 -11.17 1.27 -15.09
CA SER A 153 -9.74 1.03 -14.82
C SER A 153 -9.40 1.47 -13.39
N GLY A 154 -9.01 0.51 -12.56
CA GLY A 154 -8.50 0.76 -11.20
C GLY A 154 -7.06 1.27 -11.24
N ASP A 155 -6.55 1.64 -10.08
CA ASP A 155 -5.14 2.00 -9.91
C ASP A 155 -4.60 1.65 -8.53
N PHE A 156 -3.31 1.34 -8.46
CA PHE A 156 -2.61 1.04 -7.24
C PHE A 156 -1.10 1.22 -7.41
N ASP A 157 -0.40 1.52 -6.31
CA ASP A 157 1.05 1.43 -6.22
C ASP A 157 1.47 0.11 -5.60
N VAL A 158 2.65 -0.37 -5.99
CA VAL A 158 3.32 -1.50 -5.35
C VAL A 158 4.49 -0.97 -4.53
N VAL A 159 4.42 -1.15 -3.21
CA VAL A 159 5.50 -0.79 -2.28
C VAL A 159 6.35 -2.04 -2.02
N ILE A 160 7.62 -1.97 -2.38
CA ILE A 160 8.55 -3.11 -2.31
C ILE A 160 9.55 -2.91 -1.18
N SER A 161 9.62 -3.92 -0.31
CA SER A 161 10.67 -4.11 0.67
C SER A 161 11.18 -5.56 0.57
N GLU A 162 11.30 -6.27 1.67
CA GLU A 162 11.42 -7.73 1.67
C GLU A 162 10.11 -8.40 1.22
N ARG A 163 8.99 -7.71 1.43
CA ARG A 163 7.64 -8.10 1.02
C ARG A 163 7.06 -7.08 0.05
N ALA A 164 6.05 -7.49 -0.68
CA ALA A 164 5.29 -6.62 -1.57
C ALA A 164 3.98 -6.20 -0.92
N TYR A 165 3.63 -4.94 -1.06
CA TYR A 165 2.39 -4.37 -0.53
C TYR A 165 1.66 -3.63 -1.63
N ILE A 166 0.35 -3.82 -1.69
CA ILE A 166 -0.53 -3.10 -2.62
C ILE A 166 -1.14 -1.90 -1.88
N LYS A 167 -0.89 -0.71 -2.42
CA LYS A 167 -1.50 0.55 -1.96
C LYS A 167 -2.54 0.99 -2.98
N PRO A 168 -3.84 0.92 -2.67
CA PRO A 168 -4.89 1.32 -3.59
C PRO A 168 -4.90 2.83 -3.80
N LEU A 169 -5.07 3.29 -5.05
CA LEU A 169 -5.12 4.70 -5.43
C LEU A 169 -6.46 5.08 -6.05
N LYS A 170 -7.10 4.16 -6.79
CA LYS A 170 -8.37 4.40 -7.47
C LYS A 170 -9.19 3.11 -7.53
N PRO A 171 -10.52 3.15 -7.27
CA PRO A 171 -11.39 1.98 -7.39
C PRO A 171 -11.40 1.43 -8.82
N GLY A 172 -11.56 0.12 -8.96
CA GLY A 172 -11.65 -0.57 -10.23
C GLY A 172 -10.79 -1.82 -10.31
N LEU A 173 -10.64 -2.36 -11.51
CA LEU A 173 -9.84 -3.55 -11.81
C LEU A 173 -8.53 -3.19 -12.49
N LYS A 174 -7.45 -3.85 -12.08
CA LYS A 174 -6.15 -3.77 -12.75
C LYS A 174 -5.42 -5.10 -12.57
N TYR A 175 -4.62 -5.50 -13.55
CA TYR A 175 -3.70 -6.62 -13.38
C TYR A 175 -2.41 -6.18 -12.72
N ILE A 176 -1.85 -7.05 -11.90
CA ILE A 176 -0.44 -7.01 -11.54
C ILE A 176 0.28 -8.12 -12.31
N LYS A 177 1.39 -7.78 -12.94
CA LYS A 177 2.32 -8.72 -13.52
C LYS A 177 3.55 -8.82 -12.63
N ILE A 178 3.92 -10.04 -12.27
CA ILE A 178 5.06 -10.34 -11.40
C ILE A 178 6.03 -11.17 -12.21
N THR A 179 7.29 -10.73 -12.29
CA THR A 179 8.34 -11.36 -13.10
C THR A 179 9.62 -11.49 -12.28
N PRO A 180 10.25 -12.67 -12.17
CA PRO A 180 11.57 -12.80 -11.56
C PRO A 180 12.63 -11.97 -12.28
N LYS A 181 13.50 -11.28 -11.53
CA LYS A 181 14.65 -10.56 -12.10
C LYS A 181 15.71 -11.48 -12.63
N ASP A 182 15.87 -12.66 -12.02
CA ASP A 182 16.73 -13.74 -12.49
C ASP A 182 16.01 -15.08 -12.54
N SER A 183 15.94 -15.66 -13.74
CA SER A 183 15.30 -16.94 -14.01
C SER A 183 15.76 -17.47 -15.36
N ASP A 184 15.89 -18.81 -15.52
CA ASP A 184 16.19 -19.44 -16.80
C ASP A 184 14.95 -19.58 -17.72
N LYS A 185 13.76 -19.31 -17.18
CA LYS A 185 12.47 -19.47 -17.88
C LYS A 185 11.63 -18.22 -17.69
N ASP A 186 10.70 -18.00 -18.60
CA ASP A 186 9.61 -17.04 -18.34
C ASP A 186 8.67 -17.62 -17.27
N LEU A 187 8.77 -17.09 -16.07
CA LEU A 187 7.94 -17.42 -14.91
C LEU A 187 6.96 -16.30 -14.59
N SER A 188 6.73 -15.37 -15.52
CA SER A 188 5.80 -14.25 -15.30
C SER A 188 4.40 -14.75 -14.96
N VAL A 189 3.81 -14.19 -13.91
CA VAL A 189 2.42 -14.44 -13.53
C VAL A 189 1.62 -13.15 -13.60
N ARG A 190 0.33 -13.25 -13.98
CA ARG A 190 -0.62 -12.13 -13.92
C ARG A 190 -1.71 -12.46 -12.94
N ARG A 191 -2.10 -11.46 -12.13
CA ARG A 191 -3.17 -11.58 -11.14
C ARG A 191 -4.05 -10.34 -11.16
N THR A 192 -5.31 -10.50 -10.87
CA THR A 192 -6.27 -9.41 -10.83
C THR A 192 -6.23 -8.75 -9.46
N ILE A 193 -6.07 -7.43 -9.44
CA ILE A 193 -6.25 -6.60 -8.25
C ILE A 193 -7.58 -5.85 -8.41
N ARG A 194 -8.49 -6.07 -7.49
CA ARG A 194 -9.74 -5.30 -7.39
C ARG A 194 -9.60 -4.28 -6.28
N THR A 195 -9.57 -3.00 -6.64
CA THR A 195 -9.63 -1.90 -5.68
C THR A 195 -11.08 -1.51 -5.45
N HIS A 196 -11.57 -1.76 -4.24
CA HIS A 196 -12.90 -1.36 -3.82
C HIS A 196 -12.88 0.04 -3.18
N LYS A 197 -13.95 0.80 -3.38
CA LYS A 197 -14.13 2.10 -2.74
C LYS A 197 -14.24 1.98 -1.22
N HIS A 198 -14.89 0.92 -0.76
CA HIS A 198 -15.19 0.66 0.64
C HIS A 198 -14.70 -0.70 1.10
N ARG A 199 -14.41 -0.83 2.41
CA ARG A 199 -13.98 -2.08 3.04
C ARG A 199 -15.05 -3.17 2.96
N PHE A 200 -16.31 -2.76 3.04
CA PHE A 200 -17.47 -3.61 2.80
C PHE A 200 -18.53 -2.85 2.03
N ASN A 201 -19.35 -3.58 1.28
CA ASN A 201 -20.39 -3.04 0.42
C ASN A 201 -21.74 -3.55 0.87
N LEU A 202 -22.73 -2.66 0.86
CA LEU A 202 -24.13 -2.96 1.16
C LEU A 202 -24.95 -2.88 -0.12
N TYR A 203 -25.71 -3.93 -0.41
CA TYR A 203 -26.54 -4.02 -1.60
C TYR A 203 -28.01 -4.18 -1.22
N PRO A 204 -28.92 -3.40 -1.81
CA PRO A 204 -30.34 -3.63 -1.64
C PRO A 204 -30.76 -4.86 -2.43
N THR A 205 -31.64 -5.67 -1.86
CA THR A 205 -32.18 -6.88 -2.50
C THR A 205 -33.51 -6.59 -3.18
N TYR A 206 -33.50 -5.78 -4.23
CA TYR A 206 -34.68 -5.62 -5.09
C TYR A 206 -34.79 -6.82 -6.05
N SER A 207 -35.98 -7.09 -6.58
CA SER A 207 -36.26 -8.25 -7.45
C SER A 207 -35.34 -8.37 -8.65
N ASP A 208 -34.76 -7.26 -9.13
CA ASP A 208 -33.90 -7.20 -10.30
C ASP A 208 -32.46 -6.75 -9.96
N SER A 209 -32.06 -6.87 -8.68
CA SER A 209 -30.74 -6.41 -8.24
C SER A 209 -29.61 -7.25 -8.78
N VAL A 210 -28.70 -6.60 -9.48
CA VAL A 210 -27.37 -7.15 -9.79
C VAL A 210 -26.43 -6.65 -8.70
N PHE A 211 -25.79 -7.58 -7.96
CA PHE A 211 -24.88 -7.27 -6.86
C PHE A 211 -23.47 -6.97 -7.41
N GLU A 212 -23.38 -5.91 -8.23
CA GLU A 212 -22.14 -5.50 -8.89
C GLU A 212 -21.63 -4.15 -8.36
N GLY A 213 -20.34 -3.89 -8.57
CA GLY A 213 -19.71 -2.64 -8.19
C GLY A 213 -19.49 -2.48 -6.67
N ASP A 214 -19.52 -1.23 -6.20
CA ASP A 214 -19.21 -0.85 -4.82
C ASP A 214 -20.47 -0.73 -3.91
N GLY A 215 -21.62 -1.19 -4.38
CA GLY A 215 -22.86 -1.16 -3.61
C GLY A 215 -23.41 0.25 -3.36
N LEU A 216 -24.16 0.41 -2.27
CA LEU A 216 -24.73 1.69 -1.87
C LEU A 216 -23.67 2.65 -1.31
N GLU A 217 -23.81 3.94 -1.61
CA GLU A 217 -23.00 5.00 -1.00
C GLU A 217 -23.49 5.34 0.41
N ASP A 218 -22.63 5.95 1.22
CA ASP A 218 -22.99 6.43 2.55
C ASP A 218 -24.10 7.50 2.46
N GLY A 219 -25.07 7.42 3.36
CA GLY A 219 -26.24 8.29 3.34
C GLY A 219 -27.32 7.88 2.34
N ALA A 220 -27.14 6.81 1.57
CA ALA A 220 -28.17 6.32 0.66
C ALA A 220 -29.45 5.98 1.41
N VAL A 221 -30.62 6.38 0.84
CA VAL A 221 -31.93 6.08 1.40
C VAL A 221 -32.45 4.76 0.84
N ILE A 222 -32.74 3.83 1.73
CA ILE A 222 -33.21 2.48 1.44
C ILE A 222 -34.66 2.39 1.80
N ASP A 223 -35.55 2.25 0.81
CA ASP A 223 -36.98 2.03 1.01
C ASP A 223 -37.21 0.54 1.36
N VAL A 224 -37.51 0.29 2.62
CA VAL A 224 -37.67 -1.06 3.16
C VAL A 224 -38.82 -1.83 2.49
N SER A 225 -39.84 -1.11 1.99
CA SER A 225 -40.99 -1.75 1.32
C SER A 225 -40.64 -2.40 -0.02
N LYS A 226 -39.54 -1.95 -0.65
CA LYS A 226 -39.08 -2.44 -1.96
C LYS A 226 -38.14 -3.61 -1.86
N LEU A 227 -37.58 -3.91 -0.67
CA LEU A 227 -36.65 -5.01 -0.46
C LEU A 227 -37.35 -6.36 -0.63
N ASP A 228 -36.58 -7.37 -1.07
CA ASP A 228 -37.06 -8.75 -1.23
C ASP A 228 -37.51 -9.33 0.12
N LYS A 229 -38.67 -9.99 0.07
CA LYS A 229 -39.34 -10.70 1.18
C LYS A 229 -39.69 -12.13 0.83
N THR A 230 -39.29 -12.58 -0.38
CA THR A 230 -39.73 -13.89 -0.89
C THR A 230 -38.96 -15.05 -0.30
N THR A 231 -37.70 -14.83 0.02
CA THR A 231 -36.78 -15.87 0.51
C THR A 231 -36.61 -15.89 2.02
N HIS A 232 -36.94 -14.79 2.70
CA HIS A 232 -36.79 -14.64 4.16
C HIS A 232 -38.03 -14.01 4.80
N LYS A 233 -38.22 -14.29 6.11
CA LYS A 233 -39.36 -13.72 6.88
C LYS A 233 -39.36 -12.18 6.88
N TYR A 234 -38.18 -11.58 6.84
CA TYR A 234 -38.01 -10.13 6.86
C TYR A 234 -37.31 -9.66 5.59
N PRO A 235 -37.57 -8.43 5.12
CA PRO A 235 -36.77 -7.80 4.08
C PRO A 235 -35.30 -7.73 4.51
N PHE A 236 -34.40 -7.79 3.56
CA PHE A 236 -32.98 -7.85 3.89
C PHE A 236 -32.10 -7.08 2.90
N LEU A 237 -30.91 -6.75 3.34
CA LEU A 237 -29.81 -6.22 2.54
C LEU A 237 -28.69 -7.26 2.53
N LEU A 238 -27.92 -7.28 1.46
CA LEU A 238 -26.75 -8.11 1.33
C LEU A 238 -25.51 -7.31 1.69
N LEU A 239 -24.74 -7.79 2.66
CA LEU A 239 -23.50 -7.18 3.11
C LEU A 239 -22.34 -8.08 2.71
N ARG A 240 -21.43 -7.56 1.88
CA ARG A 240 -20.22 -8.25 1.40
C ARG A 240 -18.96 -7.53 1.86
N SER A 241 -18.02 -8.28 2.40
CA SER A 241 -16.69 -7.76 2.68
C SER A 241 -15.79 -7.85 1.45
N CYS A 242 -14.80 -6.96 1.38
CA CYS A 242 -13.82 -6.92 0.30
C CYS A 242 -12.55 -7.71 0.64
N SER A 243 -12.20 -7.84 1.92
CA SER A 243 -10.89 -8.39 2.32
C SER A 243 -10.85 -9.03 3.70
N PHE A 244 -11.99 -9.35 4.31
CA PHE A 244 -12.04 -9.97 5.63
C PHE A 244 -13.30 -10.82 5.77
N ASP A 245 -13.29 -11.75 6.72
CA ASP A 245 -14.45 -12.55 7.09
C ASP A 245 -15.21 -11.88 8.23
N TRP A 246 -16.53 -11.80 8.10
CA TRP A 246 -17.41 -11.40 9.19
C TRP A 246 -17.48 -12.49 10.26
N ASN A 247 -17.57 -12.09 11.51
CA ASN A 247 -17.76 -13.02 12.63
C ASN A 247 -19.01 -12.64 13.45
N GLU A 248 -19.39 -13.48 14.40
CA GLU A 248 -20.59 -13.25 15.24
C GLU A 248 -20.52 -11.95 16.04
N ALA A 249 -19.34 -11.51 16.47
CA ALA A 249 -19.19 -10.27 17.21
C ALA A 249 -19.47 -9.03 16.33
N ASP A 250 -19.22 -9.13 15.03
CA ASP A 250 -19.51 -8.04 14.08
C ASP A 250 -21.02 -7.84 13.91
N MET A 251 -21.83 -8.87 14.10
CA MET A 251 -23.30 -8.77 13.97
C MET A 251 -23.90 -7.80 14.98
N ASN A 252 -23.30 -7.66 16.16
CA ASN A 252 -23.73 -6.72 17.19
C ASN A 252 -23.39 -5.25 16.85
N LYS A 253 -22.61 -5.02 15.81
CA LYS A 253 -22.24 -3.69 15.31
C LYS A 253 -23.11 -3.21 14.16
N ILE A 254 -24.15 -3.97 13.83
CA ILE A 254 -25.21 -3.59 12.88
C ILE A 254 -26.37 -3.06 13.71
N THR A 255 -26.58 -1.75 13.72
CA THR A 255 -27.52 -1.07 14.61
C THR A 255 -28.37 -0.04 13.86
N VAL A 256 -29.49 0.37 14.46
CA VAL A 256 -30.31 1.50 14.03
C VAL A 256 -30.51 2.46 15.18
N ASP A 257 -30.73 3.74 14.84
CA ASP A 257 -30.92 4.80 15.84
C ASP A 257 -32.31 4.76 16.49
N ASP A 258 -33.38 4.36 15.75
CA ASP A 258 -34.74 4.27 16.26
C ASP A 258 -35.34 2.87 16.00
N ASN A 259 -35.41 2.07 17.10
CA ASN A 259 -35.92 0.70 17.07
C ASN A 259 -37.48 0.62 16.90
N ASP A 260 -38.17 1.72 17.07
CA ASP A 260 -39.62 1.77 16.82
C ASP A 260 -39.92 1.88 15.31
N ILE A 261 -38.99 2.44 14.53
CA ILE A 261 -39.06 2.51 13.07
C ILE A 261 -38.57 1.20 12.43
N ALA A 262 -37.44 0.67 12.85
CA ALA A 262 -36.93 -0.59 12.36
C ALA A 262 -36.04 -1.27 13.41
N LYS A 263 -36.01 -2.60 13.42
CA LYS A 263 -34.99 -3.40 14.12
C LYS A 263 -34.14 -4.13 13.09
N VAL A 264 -32.86 -4.27 13.35
CA VAL A 264 -31.93 -4.94 12.46
C VAL A 264 -31.19 -6.08 13.15
N GLY A 265 -30.77 -7.07 12.37
CA GLY A 265 -29.93 -8.16 12.84
C GLY A 265 -29.13 -8.74 11.68
N GLY A 266 -27.91 -9.17 11.98
CA GLY A 266 -27.07 -9.86 11.00
C GLY A 266 -27.28 -11.38 11.05
N ARG A 267 -27.22 -12.02 9.89
CA ARG A 267 -27.23 -13.47 9.73
C ARG A 267 -26.24 -13.91 8.66
N PHE A 268 -25.44 -14.91 8.95
CA PHE A 268 -24.57 -15.50 7.92
C PHE A 268 -25.37 -16.35 6.92
N ASP A 269 -25.06 -16.16 5.64
CA ASP A 269 -25.48 -17.03 4.55
C ASP A 269 -24.27 -17.32 3.65
N LYS A 270 -23.59 -18.43 3.91
CA LYS A 270 -22.33 -18.83 3.25
C LYS A 270 -21.20 -17.81 3.46
N GLN A 271 -20.87 -17.05 2.41
CA GLN A 271 -19.81 -16.02 2.44
C GLN A 271 -20.33 -14.60 2.66
N ASP A 272 -21.66 -14.43 2.63
CA ASP A 272 -22.30 -13.14 2.74
C ASP A 272 -22.98 -12.98 4.12
N VAL A 273 -23.24 -11.74 4.51
CA VAL A 273 -24.06 -11.42 5.67
C VAL A 273 -25.36 -10.80 5.20
N LEU A 274 -26.47 -11.38 5.64
CA LEU A 274 -27.79 -10.81 5.45
C LEU A 274 -28.08 -9.85 6.59
N VAL A 275 -28.33 -8.58 6.28
CA VAL A 275 -28.83 -7.60 7.24
C VAL A 275 -30.35 -7.65 7.18
N LEU A 276 -30.96 -8.39 8.10
CA LEU A 276 -32.40 -8.55 8.21
C LEU A 276 -33.01 -7.30 8.84
N ILE A 277 -34.11 -6.81 8.27
CA ILE A 277 -34.82 -5.61 8.73
C ILE A 277 -36.21 -5.99 9.16
N ASP A 278 -36.52 -5.87 10.45
CA ASP A 278 -37.89 -5.99 10.98
C ASP A 278 -38.51 -4.59 11.06
N PRO A 279 -39.43 -4.24 10.13
CA PRO A 279 -40.07 -2.94 10.18
C PRO A 279 -40.88 -2.79 11.48
N GLY A 280 -40.65 -1.69 12.18
CA GLY A 280 -41.35 -1.37 13.41
C GLY A 280 -42.77 -0.94 13.18
N THR A 281 -43.43 -0.44 14.23
CA THR A 281 -44.78 0.08 14.22
C THR A 281 -44.88 1.55 13.81
N LYS A 282 -43.76 2.26 13.90
CA LYS A 282 -43.64 3.69 13.55
C LYS A 282 -43.11 3.84 12.13
N LYS A 283 -43.75 4.68 11.35
CA LYS A 283 -43.31 5.08 10.01
C LYS A 283 -42.29 6.19 10.11
N GLY A 284 -41.34 6.23 9.17
CA GLY A 284 -40.33 7.28 9.13
C GLY A 284 -39.00 6.81 8.63
N GLU A 285 -37.97 7.56 9.00
CA GLU A 285 -36.57 7.26 8.66
C GLU A 285 -35.74 7.03 9.93
N THR A 286 -34.83 6.08 9.86
CA THR A 286 -33.83 5.80 10.90
C THR A 286 -32.46 5.53 10.26
N THR A 287 -31.38 5.85 10.97
CA THR A 287 -30.04 5.59 10.47
C THR A 287 -29.65 4.13 10.75
N LEU A 288 -29.30 3.40 9.70
CA LEU A 288 -28.63 2.12 9.78
C LEU A 288 -27.12 2.36 9.88
N THR A 289 -26.50 1.95 10.97
CA THR A 289 -25.06 1.99 11.16
C THR A 289 -24.49 0.58 11.10
N ILE A 290 -23.47 0.38 10.27
CA ILE A 290 -22.72 -0.87 10.16
C ILE A 290 -21.29 -0.53 10.48
N ALA A 291 -20.73 -1.19 11.49
CA ALA A 291 -19.33 -1.01 11.90
C ALA A 291 -18.56 -2.33 11.83
N ASN A 292 -17.28 -2.24 11.50
CA ASN A 292 -16.37 -3.37 11.51
C ASN A 292 -15.02 -2.93 12.06
N ASP A 293 -14.49 -3.68 13.02
CA ASP A 293 -13.18 -3.42 13.61
C ASP A 293 -12.08 -4.03 12.76
N GLN A 294 -11.03 -3.27 12.55
CA GLN A 294 -9.78 -3.78 12.05
C GLN A 294 -8.96 -4.26 13.26
N VAL A 295 -8.78 -5.56 13.34
CA VAL A 295 -8.01 -6.19 14.42
C VAL A 295 -6.60 -6.45 13.90
N GLY A 296 -5.60 -5.86 14.56
CA GLY A 296 -4.19 -6.08 14.25
C GLY A 296 -3.67 -7.45 14.73
N ILE A 297 -2.42 -7.75 14.41
CA ILE A 297 -1.75 -9.04 14.63
C ILE A 297 -1.81 -9.50 16.11
N ARG A 298 -1.96 -8.57 17.06
CA ARG A 298 -2.03 -8.85 18.50
C ARG A 298 -3.45 -8.99 19.04
N GLY A 299 -4.47 -9.01 18.17
CA GLY A 299 -5.87 -9.05 18.60
C GLY A 299 -6.39 -7.72 19.17
N ILE A 300 -5.66 -6.63 18.97
CA ILE A 300 -6.05 -5.28 19.40
C ILE A 300 -6.79 -4.61 18.26
N VAL A 301 -7.92 -3.96 18.56
CA VAL A 301 -8.63 -3.13 17.59
C VAL A 301 -7.76 -1.91 17.26
N GLU A 302 -7.30 -1.82 16.02
CA GLU A 302 -6.46 -0.72 15.53
C GLU A 302 -7.31 0.40 14.97
N ASN A 303 -8.43 0.05 14.32
CA ASN A 303 -9.35 1.02 13.73
C ASN A 303 -10.76 0.41 13.62
N THR A 304 -11.81 1.26 13.64
CA THR A 304 -13.20 0.88 13.38
C THR A 304 -13.69 1.57 12.13
N TYR A 305 -14.00 0.79 11.10
CA TYR A 305 -14.59 1.31 9.89
C TYR A 305 -16.10 1.33 9.99
N VAL A 306 -16.71 2.50 9.77
CA VAL A 306 -18.15 2.73 9.98
C VAL A 306 -18.78 3.24 8.68
N ARG A 307 -19.91 2.66 8.30
CA ARG A 307 -20.76 3.15 7.22
C ARG A 307 -22.19 3.40 7.72
N LYS A 308 -22.84 4.44 7.20
CA LYS A 308 -24.19 4.84 7.60
C LYS A 308 -25.10 4.96 6.39
N PHE A 309 -26.32 4.46 6.55
CA PHE A 309 -27.38 4.48 5.54
C PHE A 309 -28.69 4.92 6.20
N ILE A 310 -29.67 5.29 5.40
CA ILE A 310 -30.99 5.68 5.90
C ILE A 310 -32.01 4.62 5.52
N LEU A 311 -32.65 3.98 6.50
CA LEU A 311 -33.76 3.10 6.28
C LEU A 311 -35.05 3.93 6.33
N ARG A 312 -35.87 3.84 5.28
CA ARG A 312 -37.20 4.45 5.21
C ARG A 312 -38.27 3.37 5.30
N VAL A 313 -39.11 3.45 6.35
CA VAL A 313 -40.28 2.62 6.54
C VAL A 313 -41.51 3.47 6.21
N PRO A 314 -42.22 3.22 5.08
CA PRO A 314 -43.31 4.05 4.57
C PRO A 314 -44.61 3.92 5.36
#